data_af84509835803f41d4c26ce625b4468b
#
_entry.id   af84509835803f41d4c26ce625b4468b
#
_cell.length_a   1.000
_cell.length_b   1.000
_cell.length_c   1.000
_cell.angle_alpha   90.00
_cell.angle_beta   90.00
_cell.angle_gamma   90.00
#
_symmetry.space_group_name_H-M   'P 1'
#
loop_
_entity.id
_entity.type
_entity.pdbx_description
1 polymer ?
#
loop_
_entity_poly.entity_id
_entity_poly.type
_entity_poly.pdbx_seq_one_letter_code
_entity_poly.pdbx_strand_id
1 'polypeptide(L)'
;MKLKLNHLPLLLLSLSLNLNAQEIKAELNKEIKRQEKISYILDYPQKVKGNVPLIVFLHGSGERGNNLEAVKAHSPFTYKNLIKEPVAILAPQCPENTWWDTVTVYNLIKEIQKKYKIDASRIYLTGLSMGGWGTLKLAMEHPEMFAAVVSVCAPTDRVMYANIDQYKNLNMKIFHGGMDDVVLPENAFNFYQKLHPVNPSAELTIFPNDNHNSWDSTYSNPELYDWMLSKKKEK
;
A
#
# COMPACT_ATOMS: atom_id res chain seq x y z
N MET A 1 4.33 -90.33 -28.47
CA MET A 1 5.38 -89.26 -28.64
C MET A 1 5.06 -88.19 -27.58
N LYS A 2 5.80 -88.19 -26.46
CA LYS A 2 5.55 -87.28 -25.33
C LYS A 2 6.58 -86.15 -25.47
N LEU A 3 6.11 -84.90 -25.70
CA LEU A 3 6.96 -83.70 -25.66
C LEU A 3 7.22 -83.35 -24.19
N LYS A 4 8.49 -83.32 -23.83
CA LYS A 4 8.92 -82.74 -22.53
C LYS A 4 9.10 -81.22 -22.71
N LEU A 5 8.30 -80.45 -22.02
CA LEU A 5 8.51 -79.01 -21.86
C LEU A 5 9.57 -78.77 -20.80
N ASN A 6 10.73 -78.28 -21.20
CA ASN A 6 11.75 -77.80 -20.29
C ASN A 6 11.35 -76.40 -19.80
N HIS A 7 11.03 -76.26 -18.52
CA HIS A 7 10.86 -74.96 -17.88
C HIS A 7 12.24 -74.37 -17.58
N LEU A 8 12.58 -73.29 -18.32
CA LEU A 8 13.72 -72.44 -17.99
C LEU A 8 13.25 -71.43 -16.92
N PRO A 9 13.89 -71.33 -15.75
CA PRO A 9 13.49 -70.31 -14.79
C PRO A 9 13.94 -68.91 -15.23
N LEU A 10 12.98 -68.06 -15.43
CA LEU A 10 13.19 -66.61 -15.71
C LEU A 10 13.72 -65.96 -14.45
N LEU A 11 15.04 -65.71 -14.40
CA LEU A 11 15.67 -64.96 -13.30
C LEU A 11 15.34 -63.49 -13.49
N LEU A 12 14.31 -62.98 -12.80
CA LEU A 12 14.01 -61.54 -12.70
C LEU A 12 15.10 -60.88 -11.84
N LEU A 13 16.11 -60.29 -12.52
CA LEU A 13 17.05 -59.36 -11.88
C LEU A 13 16.30 -58.05 -11.55
N SER A 14 15.85 -57.89 -10.30
CA SER A 14 15.37 -56.60 -9.87
C SER A 14 16.55 -55.62 -9.70
N LEU A 15 16.79 -54.78 -10.69
CA LEU A 15 17.69 -53.63 -10.58
C LEU A 15 16.97 -52.61 -9.68
N SER A 16 17.28 -52.57 -8.38
CA SER A 16 16.90 -51.45 -7.51
C SER A 16 17.76 -50.23 -7.89
N LEU A 17 17.22 -49.33 -8.69
CA LEU A 17 17.81 -48.03 -8.90
C LEU A 17 17.62 -47.23 -7.57
N ASN A 18 18.68 -47.18 -6.78
CA ASN A 18 18.74 -46.24 -5.63
C ASN A 18 18.87 -44.82 -6.23
N LEU A 19 17.73 -44.15 -6.43
CA LEU A 19 17.66 -42.73 -6.73
C LEU A 19 17.92 -41.97 -5.40
N ASN A 20 19.19 -41.82 -5.05
CA ASN A 20 19.59 -40.97 -3.96
C ASN A 20 19.50 -39.51 -4.45
N ALA A 21 18.48 -38.77 -4.00
CA ALA A 21 18.45 -37.32 -4.19
C ALA A 21 19.54 -36.69 -3.32
N GLN A 22 20.40 -35.88 -3.93
CA GLN A 22 21.41 -35.12 -3.20
C GLN A 22 20.82 -33.76 -2.79
N GLU A 23 20.82 -33.46 -1.48
CA GLU A 23 20.50 -32.13 -0.99
C GLU A 23 21.68 -31.18 -1.31
N ILE A 24 21.41 -30.13 -2.08
CA ILE A 24 22.38 -29.08 -2.40
C ILE A 24 21.95 -27.82 -1.66
N LYS A 25 22.81 -27.35 -0.74
CA LYS A 25 22.65 -26.05 -0.08
C LYS A 25 23.52 -25.04 -0.82
N ALA A 26 22.88 -24.02 -1.40
CA ALA A 26 23.56 -23.00 -2.17
C ALA A 26 22.96 -21.63 -1.92
N GLU A 27 23.73 -20.59 -2.15
CA GLU A 27 23.32 -19.19 -2.07
C GLU A 27 23.31 -18.57 -3.47
N LEU A 28 22.25 -17.83 -3.80
CA LEU A 28 22.19 -17.00 -5.00
C LEU A 28 22.62 -15.57 -4.63
N ASN A 29 23.79 -15.15 -5.09
CA ASN A 29 24.23 -13.75 -5.01
C ASN A 29 24.20 -13.15 -6.43
N LYS A 30 23.19 -12.32 -6.69
CA LYS A 30 22.99 -11.71 -8.01
C LYS A 30 22.45 -10.28 -7.86
N GLU A 31 23.11 -9.31 -8.48
CA GLU A 31 22.56 -7.96 -8.64
C GLU A 31 21.42 -7.98 -9.67
N ILE A 32 20.27 -7.42 -9.29
CA ILE A 32 19.12 -7.28 -10.19
C ILE A 32 18.89 -5.78 -10.44
N LYS A 33 18.99 -5.35 -11.71
CA LYS A 33 18.59 -4.01 -12.14
C LYS A 33 17.11 -4.02 -12.51
N ARG A 34 16.34 -3.12 -11.87
CA ARG A 34 14.91 -2.95 -12.13
C ARG A 34 14.68 -1.63 -12.85
N GLN A 35 13.93 -1.68 -13.95
CA GLN A 35 13.39 -0.48 -14.59
C GLN A 35 12.02 -0.16 -13.96
N GLU A 36 11.86 1.06 -13.47
CA GLU A 36 10.60 1.53 -12.90
C GLU A 36 9.94 2.51 -13.87
N LYS A 37 8.63 2.32 -14.08
CA LYS A 37 7.80 3.23 -14.86
C LYS A 37 6.45 3.36 -14.18
N ILE A 38 6.07 4.60 -13.83
CA ILE A 38 4.77 4.93 -13.25
C ILE A 38 4.32 6.27 -13.78
N SER A 39 3.09 6.35 -14.24
CA SER A 39 2.45 7.60 -14.61
C SER A 39 1.85 8.26 -13.38
N TYR A 40 1.85 9.59 -13.33
CA TYR A 40 1.29 10.31 -12.18
C TYR A 40 0.75 11.68 -12.59
N ILE A 41 -0.17 12.21 -11.79
CA ILE A 41 -0.53 13.63 -11.78
C ILE A 41 0.13 14.27 -10.56
N LEU A 42 0.77 15.41 -10.78
CA LEU A 42 1.22 16.29 -9.71
C LEU A 42 0.53 17.66 -9.88
N ASP A 43 -0.37 17.96 -8.98
CA ASP A 43 -0.89 19.32 -8.83
C ASP A 43 0.03 20.10 -7.91
N TYR A 44 0.83 20.98 -8.48
CA TYR A 44 1.81 21.77 -7.76
C TYR A 44 1.39 23.24 -7.74
N PRO A 45 1.27 23.89 -6.56
CA PRO A 45 0.81 25.26 -6.48
C PRO A 45 1.81 26.23 -7.14
N GLN A 46 1.28 27.15 -7.92
CA GLN A 46 2.10 28.17 -8.57
C GLN A 46 2.37 29.38 -7.66
N LYS A 47 3.49 30.07 -7.91
CA LYS A 47 3.87 31.32 -7.23
C LYS A 47 3.99 31.21 -5.70
N VAL A 48 4.44 30.06 -5.19
CA VAL A 48 4.68 29.88 -3.76
C VAL A 48 6.09 30.35 -3.40
N LYS A 49 6.21 30.94 -2.19
CA LYS A 49 7.49 31.27 -1.59
C LYS A 49 7.86 30.15 -0.60
N GLY A 50 8.95 29.41 -0.87
CA GLY A 50 9.43 28.34 0.01
C GLY A 50 8.92 26.95 -0.37
N ASN A 51 9.12 26.00 0.54
CA ASN A 51 8.71 24.61 0.37
C ASN A 51 7.23 24.44 0.75
N VAL A 52 6.53 23.57 0.02
CA VAL A 52 5.11 23.27 0.24
C VAL A 52 4.91 21.86 0.79
N PRO A 53 3.87 21.60 1.56
CA PRO A 53 3.47 20.25 1.95
C PRO A 53 3.14 19.40 0.71
N LEU A 54 3.26 18.07 0.86
CA LEU A 54 2.90 17.10 -0.18
C LEU A 54 1.86 16.11 0.37
N ILE A 55 0.71 16.02 -0.27
CA ILE A 55 -0.24 14.91 -0.08
C ILE A 55 -0.01 13.91 -1.19
N VAL A 56 0.31 12.67 -0.83
CA VAL A 56 0.41 11.51 -1.74
C VAL A 56 -0.88 10.71 -1.61
N PHE A 57 -1.57 10.54 -2.73
CA PHE A 57 -2.83 9.81 -2.79
C PHE A 57 -2.72 8.54 -3.62
N LEU A 58 -3.12 7.41 -3.06
CA LEU A 58 -3.17 6.11 -3.71
C LEU A 58 -4.63 5.72 -3.96
N HIS A 59 -5.01 5.63 -5.23
CA HIS A 59 -6.37 5.30 -5.67
C HIS A 59 -6.75 3.82 -5.45
N GLY A 60 -8.01 3.50 -5.58
CA GLY A 60 -8.54 2.16 -5.51
C GLY A 60 -8.30 1.32 -6.77
N SER A 61 -8.89 0.14 -6.81
CA SER A 61 -8.72 -0.78 -7.95
C SER A 61 -9.41 -0.30 -9.23
N GLY A 62 -10.42 0.57 -9.11
CA GLY A 62 -11.21 1.08 -10.24
C GLY A 62 -10.47 2.06 -11.13
N GLU A 63 -9.44 2.73 -10.62
CA GLU A 63 -8.68 3.76 -11.32
C GLU A 63 -7.35 3.24 -11.90
N ARG A 64 -7.12 1.91 -11.85
CA ARG A 64 -5.97 1.25 -12.51
C ARG A 64 -6.02 1.45 -14.02
N GLY A 65 -4.84 1.33 -14.66
CA GLY A 65 -4.74 1.32 -16.11
C GLY A 65 -3.91 2.43 -16.69
N ASN A 66 -4.39 3.06 -17.76
CA ASN A 66 -3.67 4.06 -18.55
C ASN A 66 -4.45 5.37 -18.78
N ASN A 67 -5.66 5.49 -18.23
CA ASN A 67 -6.39 6.76 -18.20
C ASN A 67 -5.98 7.55 -16.95
N LEU A 68 -4.96 8.37 -17.08
CA LEU A 68 -4.37 9.09 -15.95
C LEU A 68 -5.36 10.03 -15.23
N GLU A 69 -6.37 10.58 -15.94
CA GLU A 69 -7.39 11.45 -15.34
C GLU A 69 -8.26 10.70 -14.30
N ALA A 70 -8.36 9.37 -14.40
CA ALA A 70 -9.13 8.56 -13.45
C ALA A 70 -8.59 8.68 -12.01
N VAL A 71 -7.29 8.93 -11.81
CA VAL A 71 -6.72 9.05 -10.45
C VAL A 71 -7.25 10.24 -9.65
N LYS A 72 -7.94 11.18 -10.30
CA LYS A 72 -8.58 12.32 -9.62
C LYS A 72 -9.93 11.96 -9.00
N ALA A 73 -10.56 10.86 -9.43
CA ALA A 73 -11.82 10.42 -8.87
C ALA A 73 -11.64 10.05 -7.40
N HIS A 74 -12.64 10.33 -6.59
CA HIS A 74 -12.69 9.93 -5.17
C HIS A 74 -11.46 10.37 -4.33
N SER A 75 -10.81 11.45 -4.71
CA SER A 75 -9.48 11.83 -4.21
C SER A 75 -9.48 13.21 -3.56
N PRO A 76 -8.41 13.59 -2.86
CA PRO A 76 -8.21 14.96 -2.40
C PRO A 76 -8.26 16.03 -3.50
N PHE A 77 -8.10 15.67 -4.79
CA PHE A 77 -8.30 16.62 -5.90
C PHE A 77 -9.75 17.13 -5.96
N THR A 78 -10.73 16.26 -5.74
CA THR A 78 -12.15 16.61 -5.73
C THR A 78 -12.48 17.64 -4.64
N TYR A 79 -11.78 17.56 -3.53
CA TYR A 79 -12.02 18.37 -2.34
C TYR A 79 -10.92 19.39 -2.07
N LYS A 80 -10.14 19.76 -3.10
CA LYS A 80 -9.01 20.70 -2.98
C LYS A 80 -9.43 22.07 -2.42
N ASN A 81 -10.65 22.50 -2.68
CA ASN A 81 -11.20 23.74 -2.16
C ASN A 81 -11.36 23.78 -0.63
N LEU A 82 -11.32 22.64 0.04
CA LEU A 82 -11.33 22.52 1.51
C LEU A 82 -9.95 22.72 2.13
N ILE A 83 -8.88 22.69 1.32
CA ILE A 83 -7.49 22.84 1.78
C ILE A 83 -7.14 24.32 1.85
N LYS A 84 -6.84 24.82 3.05
CA LYS A 84 -6.69 26.25 3.34
C LYS A 84 -5.32 26.84 3.03
N GLU A 85 -4.31 26.00 2.76
CA GLU A 85 -2.96 26.46 2.43
C GLU A 85 -2.46 25.85 1.11
N PRO A 86 -1.46 26.46 0.45
CA PRO A 86 -0.87 25.87 -0.75
C PRO A 86 -0.24 24.51 -0.44
N VAL A 87 -0.68 23.47 -1.14
CA VAL A 87 -0.23 22.08 -1.00
C VAL A 87 -0.02 21.47 -2.37
N ALA A 88 1.00 20.62 -2.51
CA ALA A 88 1.15 19.76 -3.67
C ALA A 88 0.35 18.46 -3.46
N ILE A 89 -0.34 17.97 -4.50
CA ILE A 89 -1.05 16.69 -4.47
C ILE A 89 -0.45 15.80 -5.56
N LEU A 90 0.09 14.66 -5.15
CA LEU A 90 0.67 13.63 -6.04
C LEU A 90 -0.25 12.41 -6.08
N ALA A 91 -0.72 12.06 -7.26
CA ALA A 91 -1.48 10.83 -7.49
C ALA A 91 -0.81 10.01 -8.60
N PRO A 92 -0.04 8.98 -8.28
CA PRO A 92 0.40 7.99 -9.24
C PRO A 92 -0.77 7.13 -9.72
N GLN A 93 -0.61 6.52 -10.91
CA GLN A 93 -1.56 5.53 -11.41
C GLN A 93 -0.96 4.12 -11.35
N CYS A 94 -1.62 3.24 -10.61
CA CYS A 94 -1.31 1.83 -10.57
C CYS A 94 -1.62 1.19 -11.93
N PRO A 95 -0.71 0.40 -12.52
CA PRO A 95 -0.97 -0.27 -13.80
C PRO A 95 -2.13 -1.27 -13.69
N GLU A 96 -2.72 -1.58 -14.85
CA GLU A 96 -3.78 -2.57 -14.96
C GLU A 96 -3.36 -3.94 -14.43
N ASN A 97 -4.29 -4.65 -13.79
CA ASN A 97 -4.08 -6.02 -13.27
C ASN A 97 -2.93 -6.18 -12.28
N THR A 98 -2.51 -5.09 -11.61
CA THR A 98 -1.49 -5.11 -10.57
C THR A 98 -2.00 -4.53 -9.26
N TRP A 99 -1.22 -4.70 -8.21
CA TRP A 99 -1.36 -4.00 -6.93
C TRP A 99 -0.29 -2.92 -6.81
N TRP A 100 -0.43 -2.07 -5.79
CA TRP A 100 0.55 -1.02 -5.52
C TRP A 100 1.94 -1.59 -5.25
N ASP A 101 2.89 -1.18 -6.06
CA ASP A 101 4.31 -1.41 -5.85
C ASP A 101 4.87 -0.27 -5.02
N THR A 102 5.01 -0.51 -3.73
CA THR A 102 5.42 0.50 -2.75
C THR A 102 6.84 1.00 -2.98
N VAL A 103 7.74 0.17 -3.53
CA VAL A 103 9.10 0.59 -3.92
C VAL A 103 9.06 1.65 -5.01
N THR A 104 8.27 1.42 -6.07
CA THR A 104 8.11 2.41 -7.15
C THR A 104 7.46 3.70 -6.65
N VAL A 105 6.45 3.62 -5.75
CA VAL A 105 5.82 4.80 -5.16
C VAL A 105 6.81 5.58 -4.28
N TYR A 106 7.58 4.88 -3.45
CA TYR A 106 8.63 5.50 -2.63
C TYR A 106 9.64 6.27 -3.48
N ASN A 107 10.15 5.63 -4.52
CA ASN A 107 11.12 6.25 -5.44
C ASN A 107 10.53 7.46 -6.17
N LEU A 108 9.24 7.39 -6.58
CA LEU A 108 8.54 8.52 -7.14
C LEU A 108 8.48 9.69 -6.16
N ILE A 109 8.12 9.47 -4.89
CA ILE A 109 8.08 10.53 -3.88
C ILE A 109 9.47 11.17 -3.73
N LYS A 110 10.54 10.37 -3.69
CA LYS A 110 11.93 10.86 -3.61
C LYS A 110 12.30 11.71 -4.83
N GLU A 111 11.87 11.32 -6.03
CA GLU A 111 12.09 12.12 -7.24
C GLU A 111 11.31 13.45 -7.24
N ILE A 112 10.07 13.44 -6.73
CA ILE A 112 9.28 14.68 -6.58
C ILE A 112 9.95 15.62 -5.58
N GLN A 113 10.46 15.11 -4.45
CA GLN A 113 11.22 15.92 -3.49
C GLN A 113 12.49 16.55 -4.07
N LYS A 114 13.16 15.87 -5.02
CA LYS A 114 14.35 16.41 -5.70
C LYS A 114 14.00 17.50 -6.72
N LYS A 115 12.87 17.34 -7.43
CA LYS A 115 12.48 18.19 -8.56
C LYS A 115 11.69 19.43 -8.13
N TYR A 116 10.98 19.37 -7.03
CA TYR A 116 10.06 20.40 -6.56
C TYR A 116 10.39 20.84 -5.14
N LYS A 117 10.01 22.06 -4.78
CA LYS A 117 10.18 22.59 -3.42
C LYS A 117 9.17 21.98 -2.45
N ILE A 118 9.41 20.73 -2.05
CA ILE A 118 8.58 20.01 -1.08
C ILE A 118 9.18 20.15 0.32
N ASP A 119 8.32 20.42 1.31
CA ASP A 119 8.69 20.38 2.71
C ASP A 119 8.81 18.92 3.18
N ALA A 120 10.04 18.43 3.33
CA ALA A 120 10.32 17.06 3.71
C ALA A 120 9.78 16.68 5.10
N SER A 121 9.45 17.66 5.95
CA SER A 121 8.81 17.43 7.24
C SER A 121 7.28 17.32 7.15
N ARG A 122 6.69 17.63 5.99
CA ARG A 122 5.24 17.72 5.78
C ARG A 122 4.80 16.91 4.55
N ILE A 123 5.13 15.62 4.55
CA ILE A 123 4.67 14.65 3.55
C ILE A 123 3.58 13.79 4.20
N TYR A 124 2.43 13.75 3.57
CA TYR A 124 1.25 13.03 4.02
C TYR A 124 0.89 11.95 3.03
N LEU A 125 0.47 10.80 3.54
CA LEU A 125 0.09 9.65 2.72
C LEU A 125 -1.37 9.29 3.00
N THR A 126 -2.15 9.13 1.93
CA THR A 126 -3.54 8.66 2.04
C THR A 126 -3.91 7.80 0.85
N GLY A 127 -4.92 6.97 1.02
CA GLY A 127 -5.46 6.15 -0.07
C GLY A 127 -6.70 5.37 0.38
N LEU A 128 -7.44 4.89 -0.61
CA LEU A 128 -8.72 4.20 -0.41
C LEU A 128 -8.69 2.78 -0.97
N SER A 129 -9.38 1.84 -0.33
CA SER A 129 -9.51 0.45 -0.80
C SER A 129 -8.15 -0.19 -1.07
N MET A 130 -7.87 -0.64 -2.29
CA MET A 130 -6.54 -1.10 -2.71
C MET A 130 -5.44 -0.06 -2.41
N GLY A 131 -5.72 1.23 -2.59
CA GLY A 131 -4.80 2.32 -2.24
C GLY A 131 -4.66 2.50 -0.73
N GLY A 132 -5.69 2.19 0.05
CA GLY A 132 -5.63 2.13 1.51
C GLY A 132 -4.65 1.05 1.99
N TRP A 133 -4.67 -0.14 1.36
CA TRP A 133 -3.67 -1.19 1.58
C TRP A 133 -2.26 -0.68 1.21
N GLY A 134 -2.12 -0.06 0.02
CA GLY A 134 -0.83 0.53 -0.41
C GLY A 134 -0.32 1.59 0.57
N THR A 135 -1.23 2.40 1.13
CA THR A 135 -0.95 3.41 2.16
C THR A 135 -0.40 2.75 3.43
N LEU A 136 -1.09 1.75 3.96
CA LEU A 136 -0.62 1.03 5.15
C LEU A 136 0.73 0.36 4.89
N LYS A 137 0.88 -0.33 3.75
CA LYS A 137 2.13 -1.02 3.40
C LYS A 137 3.30 -0.05 3.28
N LEU A 138 3.14 1.03 2.54
CA LEU A 138 4.20 2.02 2.34
C LEU A 138 4.58 2.73 3.66
N ALA A 139 3.59 3.04 4.50
CA ALA A 139 3.81 3.62 5.82
C ALA A 139 4.56 2.66 6.76
N MET A 140 4.32 1.36 6.67
CA MET A 140 5.04 0.32 7.41
C MET A 140 6.51 0.21 6.95
N GLU A 141 6.74 0.27 5.65
CA GLU A 141 8.08 0.12 5.06
C GLU A 141 8.95 1.38 5.25
N HIS A 142 8.33 2.57 5.30
CA HIS A 142 9.00 3.86 5.37
C HIS A 142 8.31 4.82 6.38
N PRO A 143 8.16 4.43 7.65
CA PRO A 143 7.45 5.25 8.63
C PRO A 143 8.10 6.62 8.85
N GLU A 144 9.41 6.73 8.64
CA GLU A 144 10.16 7.98 8.77
C GLU A 144 9.84 9.00 7.67
N MET A 145 9.16 8.61 6.61
CA MET A 145 8.85 9.52 5.50
C MET A 145 7.65 10.42 5.80
N PHE A 146 6.66 9.95 6.54
CA PHE A 146 5.33 10.57 6.60
C PHE A 146 5.07 11.32 7.91
N ALA A 147 4.55 12.54 7.80
CA ALA A 147 4.09 13.34 8.93
C ALA A 147 2.71 12.89 9.44
N ALA A 148 1.84 12.42 8.52
CA ALA A 148 0.58 11.77 8.85
C ALA A 148 0.17 10.75 7.78
N VAL A 149 -0.60 9.76 8.20
CA VAL A 149 -1.11 8.67 7.36
C VAL A 149 -2.61 8.53 7.56
N VAL A 150 -3.35 8.47 6.45
CA VAL A 150 -4.81 8.29 6.45
C VAL A 150 -5.18 7.11 5.57
N SER A 151 -5.73 6.06 6.16
CA SER A 151 -6.16 4.86 5.45
C SER A 151 -7.68 4.77 5.43
N VAL A 152 -8.26 4.56 4.24
CA VAL A 152 -9.71 4.53 4.05
C VAL A 152 -10.14 3.18 3.45
N CYS A 153 -11.11 2.51 4.06
CA CYS A 153 -11.69 1.22 3.66
C CYS A 153 -10.65 0.20 3.17
N ALA A 154 -9.51 0.12 3.87
CA ALA A 154 -8.36 -0.66 3.46
C ALA A 154 -8.49 -2.14 3.83
N PRO A 155 -8.18 -3.07 2.92
CA PRO A 155 -7.86 -4.43 3.31
C PRO A 155 -6.52 -4.45 4.06
N THR A 156 -6.35 -5.41 4.96
CA THR A 156 -5.14 -5.59 5.76
C THR A 156 -4.61 -7.02 5.60
N ASP A 157 -3.33 -7.23 5.90
CA ASP A 157 -2.71 -8.53 5.72
C ASP A 157 -1.80 -8.94 6.90
N ARG A 158 -1.35 -10.19 6.88
CA ARG A 158 -0.51 -10.76 7.94
C ARG A 158 0.83 -10.07 8.09
N VAL A 159 1.38 -9.49 7.02
CA VAL A 159 2.68 -8.80 7.06
C VAL A 159 2.55 -7.52 7.88
N MET A 160 1.44 -6.76 7.68
CA MET A 160 1.14 -5.57 8.47
C MET A 160 0.97 -5.91 9.96
N TYR A 161 0.27 -6.99 10.28
CA TYR A 161 0.10 -7.45 11.66
C TYR A 161 1.41 -7.90 12.31
N ALA A 162 2.28 -8.58 11.56
CA ALA A 162 3.59 -9.02 12.06
C ALA A 162 4.58 -7.87 12.28
N ASN A 163 4.36 -6.73 11.63
CA ASN A 163 5.20 -5.54 11.69
C ASN A 163 4.47 -4.33 12.31
N ILE A 164 3.51 -4.57 13.18
CA ILE A 164 2.66 -3.52 13.75
C ILE A 164 3.46 -2.42 14.47
N ASP A 165 4.61 -2.74 15.03
CA ASP A 165 5.50 -1.81 15.72
C ASP A 165 6.07 -0.71 14.80
N GLN A 166 6.08 -0.93 13.48
CA GLN A 166 6.53 0.08 12.52
C GLN A 166 5.62 1.31 12.49
N TYR A 167 4.37 1.17 12.92
CA TYR A 167 3.41 2.28 12.97
C TYR A 167 3.42 3.08 14.28
N LYS A 168 4.23 2.69 15.28
CA LYS A 168 4.18 3.21 16.66
C LYS A 168 4.28 4.73 16.81
N ASN A 169 5.04 5.39 15.90
CA ASN A 169 5.30 6.83 15.97
C ASN A 169 4.57 7.64 14.88
N LEU A 170 3.67 7.00 14.12
CA LEU A 170 2.95 7.66 13.05
C LEU A 170 1.69 8.35 13.57
N ASN A 171 1.43 9.58 13.11
CA ASN A 171 0.12 10.17 13.25
C ASN A 171 -0.83 9.47 12.27
N MET A 172 -1.77 8.67 12.77
CA MET A 172 -2.63 7.83 11.93
C MET A 172 -4.11 8.05 12.18
N LYS A 173 -4.87 8.14 11.09
CA LYS A 173 -6.33 8.01 11.09
C LYS A 173 -6.76 6.90 10.14
N ILE A 174 -7.67 6.07 10.61
CA ILE A 174 -8.24 4.94 9.89
C ILE A 174 -9.74 5.20 9.76
N PHE A 175 -10.26 5.13 8.53
CA PHE A 175 -11.67 5.33 8.23
C PHE A 175 -12.24 4.11 7.54
N HIS A 176 -13.48 3.74 7.88
CA HIS A 176 -14.16 2.61 7.24
C HIS A 176 -15.68 2.79 7.27
N GLY A 177 -16.36 2.23 6.27
CA GLY A 177 -17.82 2.14 6.26
C GLY A 177 -18.31 0.97 7.12
N GLY A 178 -19.30 1.21 7.97
CA GLY A 178 -19.86 0.14 8.81
C GLY A 178 -20.66 -0.91 8.04
N MET A 179 -21.11 -0.57 6.83
CA MET A 179 -21.88 -1.43 5.93
C MET A 179 -21.06 -1.87 4.69
N ASP A 180 -19.73 -1.79 4.77
CA ASP A 180 -18.83 -2.18 3.68
C ASP A 180 -18.89 -3.69 3.46
N ASP A 181 -19.38 -4.11 2.30
CA ASP A 181 -19.53 -5.50 1.85
C ASP A 181 -18.46 -5.94 0.83
N VAL A 182 -17.54 -5.02 0.47
CA VAL A 182 -16.42 -5.27 -0.44
C VAL A 182 -15.14 -5.56 0.35
N VAL A 183 -14.80 -4.65 1.28
CA VAL A 183 -13.74 -4.83 2.28
C VAL A 183 -14.41 -4.75 3.65
N LEU A 184 -14.61 -5.88 4.28
CA LEU A 184 -15.35 -5.96 5.54
C LEU A 184 -14.73 -5.07 6.62
N PRO A 185 -15.56 -4.37 7.45
CA PRO A 185 -15.09 -3.47 8.51
C PRO A 185 -14.15 -4.12 9.53
N GLU A 186 -14.20 -5.44 9.64
CA GLU A 186 -13.29 -6.23 10.48
C GLU A 186 -11.83 -6.01 10.12
N ASN A 187 -11.51 -5.65 8.88
CA ASN A 187 -10.14 -5.27 8.50
C ASN A 187 -9.65 -4.08 9.32
N ALA A 188 -10.46 -3.02 9.41
CA ALA A 188 -10.12 -1.83 10.19
C ALA A 188 -10.14 -2.11 11.70
N PHE A 189 -11.13 -2.84 12.20
CA PHE A 189 -11.23 -3.20 13.62
C PHE A 189 -10.03 -4.04 14.07
N ASN A 190 -9.71 -5.12 13.36
CA ASN A 190 -8.62 -6.02 13.71
C ASN A 190 -7.26 -5.31 13.63
N PHE A 191 -7.07 -4.46 12.62
CA PHE A 191 -5.85 -3.67 12.48
C PHE A 191 -5.72 -2.68 13.64
N TYR A 192 -6.77 -1.91 13.93
CA TYR A 192 -6.78 -0.94 15.02
C TYR A 192 -6.60 -1.61 16.39
N GLN A 193 -7.22 -2.74 16.63
CA GLN A 193 -7.06 -3.49 17.88
C GLN A 193 -5.60 -3.89 18.13
N LYS A 194 -4.85 -4.20 17.09
CA LYS A 194 -3.42 -4.50 17.19
C LYS A 194 -2.54 -3.25 17.23
N LEU A 195 -2.96 -2.20 16.55
CA LEU A 195 -2.22 -0.94 16.46
C LEU A 195 -2.30 -0.12 17.76
N HIS A 196 -3.47 -0.01 18.35
CA HIS A 196 -3.72 0.90 19.47
C HIS A 196 -2.81 0.67 20.71
N PRO A 197 -2.45 -0.59 21.10
CA PRO A 197 -1.49 -0.82 22.18
C PRO A 197 -0.08 -0.27 21.92
N VAL A 198 0.35 -0.19 20.64
CA VAL A 198 1.69 0.30 20.26
C VAL A 198 1.67 1.75 19.79
N ASN A 199 0.51 2.24 19.33
CA ASN A 199 0.28 3.62 18.92
C ASN A 199 -1.07 4.13 19.48
N PRO A 200 -1.11 4.54 20.76
CA PRO A 200 -2.36 5.01 21.38
C PRO A 200 -2.93 6.31 20.77
N SER A 201 -2.13 7.04 19.97
CA SER A 201 -2.57 8.23 19.26
C SER A 201 -3.28 7.96 17.94
N ALA A 202 -3.25 6.73 17.46
CA ALA A 202 -3.99 6.33 16.26
C ALA A 202 -5.50 6.38 16.54
N GLU A 203 -6.26 6.82 15.54
CA GLU A 203 -7.71 6.95 15.64
C GLU A 203 -8.39 6.06 14.59
N LEU A 204 -9.49 5.41 14.99
CA LEU A 204 -10.40 4.69 14.10
C LEU A 204 -11.76 5.38 14.09
N THR A 205 -12.23 5.70 12.88
CA THR A 205 -13.60 6.20 12.66
C THR A 205 -14.37 5.23 11.77
N ILE A 206 -15.51 4.76 12.25
CA ILE A 206 -16.47 3.97 11.48
C ILE A 206 -17.65 4.86 11.13
N PHE A 207 -17.97 4.97 9.84
CA PHE A 207 -19.20 5.61 9.36
C PHE A 207 -20.30 4.55 9.32
N PRO A 208 -21.25 4.56 10.27
CA PRO A 208 -22.13 3.40 10.48
C PRO A 208 -23.05 3.09 9.30
N ASN A 209 -23.35 4.10 8.48
CA ASN A 209 -24.28 3.97 7.35
C ASN A 209 -23.57 3.97 5.98
N ASP A 210 -22.23 4.11 5.95
CA ASP A 210 -21.47 4.06 4.71
C ASP A 210 -21.16 2.61 4.35
N ASN A 211 -21.21 2.32 3.07
CA ASN A 211 -20.70 1.08 2.49
C ASN A 211 -19.20 1.26 2.08
N HIS A 212 -18.74 0.59 1.00
CA HIS A 212 -17.36 0.68 0.55
C HIS A 212 -16.93 2.10 0.18
N ASN A 213 -17.84 3.00 -0.20
CA ASN A 213 -17.53 4.37 -0.60
C ASN A 213 -17.31 5.37 0.58
N SER A 214 -16.94 4.90 1.75
CA SER A 214 -16.62 5.73 2.93
C SER A 214 -15.56 6.81 2.69
N TRP A 215 -14.85 6.77 1.55
CA TRP A 215 -13.96 7.84 1.12
C TRP A 215 -14.68 9.17 0.86
N ASP A 216 -15.96 9.14 0.46
CA ASP A 216 -16.71 10.38 0.26
C ASP A 216 -16.92 11.11 1.59
N SER A 217 -17.36 10.41 2.64
CA SER A 217 -17.47 10.96 4.00
C SER A 217 -16.11 11.37 4.57
N THR A 218 -15.05 10.65 4.23
CA THR A 218 -13.70 10.92 4.71
C THR A 218 -13.11 12.19 4.06
N TYR A 219 -13.07 12.24 2.72
CA TYR A 219 -12.38 13.32 2.02
C TYR A 219 -13.21 14.62 1.89
N SER A 220 -14.53 14.55 2.05
CA SER A 220 -15.38 15.76 2.12
C SER A 220 -15.29 16.49 3.47
N ASN A 221 -14.64 15.89 4.47
CA ASN A 221 -14.48 16.51 5.79
C ASN A 221 -13.27 17.47 5.82
N PRO A 222 -13.47 18.80 5.98
CA PRO A 222 -12.36 19.76 6.04
C PRO A 222 -11.44 19.56 7.23
N GLU A 223 -11.94 19.00 8.35
CA GLU A 223 -11.14 18.74 9.56
C GLU A 223 -10.04 17.70 9.29
N LEU A 224 -10.23 16.81 8.31
CA LEU A 224 -9.20 15.86 7.89
C LEU A 224 -7.95 16.59 7.40
N TYR A 225 -8.14 17.58 6.52
CA TYR A 225 -7.02 18.35 5.95
C TYR A 225 -6.38 19.25 7.00
N ASP A 226 -7.18 19.90 7.85
CA ASP A 226 -6.67 20.72 8.96
C ASP A 226 -5.81 19.86 9.90
N TRP A 227 -6.27 18.62 10.21
CA TRP A 227 -5.50 17.68 11.03
C TRP A 227 -4.22 17.21 10.31
N MET A 228 -4.29 16.78 9.06
CA MET A 228 -3.10 16.34 8.30
C MET A 228 -2.06 17.45 8.27
N LEU A 229 -2.46 18.66 7.86
CA LEU A 229 -1.55 19.78 7.65
C LEU A 229 -0.99 20.36 8.95
N SER A 230 -1.61 20.09 10.10
CA SER A 230 -1.08 20.42 11.42
C SER A 230 0.11 19.54 11.82
N LYS A 231 0.28 18.36 11.21
CA LYS A 231 1.33 17.40 11.58
C LYS A 231 2.64 17.71 10.86
N LYS A 232 3.74 17.57 11.60
CA LYS A 232 5.11 17.65 11.08
C LYS A 232 5.91 16.50 11.64
N LYS A 233 6.83 15.99 10.84
CA LYS A 233 7.85 15.06 11.34
C LYS A 233 8.79 15.80 12.28
N GLU A 234 9.08 15.19 13.40
CA GLU A 234 10.23 15.59 14.21
C GLU A 234 11.52 15.26 13.44
N LYS A 235 12.54 16.12 13.62
CA LYS A 235 13.84 15.96 12.95
C LYS A 235 14.65 14.86 13.61
#